data_2a560f902ea3e971acfe527b99995a1a
#
_entry.id   2a560f902ea3e971acfe527b99995a1a
#
_cell.length_a   1.000
_cell.length_b   1.000
_cell.length_c   1.000
_cell.angle_alpha   90.00
_cell.angle_beta   90.00
_cell.angle_gamma   90.00
#
_symmetry.space_group_name_H-M   'P 1'
#
loop_
_entity.id
_entity.type
_entity.pdbx_description
1 polymer ?
#
loop_
_entity_poly.entity_id
_entity_poly.type
_entity_poly.pdbx_seq_one_letter_code
_entity_poly.pdbx_strand_id
1 'polypeptide(L)'
;VTRVPAQPVPSVPDGPGSGSGPEPGAGPRGGRSRLAALAGPLGTLAAVAAGVTLVSLRDPHEPGHYPTCPFLALTGLYCPGCGAMRMVNSLTHGDVGAAFGLNPLLFLLLPVLGYLWVSWAVRTARGEPMGSVLFRPRVVGVFLAVMMAYWVVRNLPFAHALAP
;
A
#
# COMPACT_ATOMS: atom_id res chain seq x y z
N VAL A 1 53.05 -30.48 -36.36
CA VAL A 1 51.83 -30.44 -35.53
C VAL A 1 51.59 -31.84 -35.02
N THR A 2 52.05 -32.09 -33.81
CA THR A 2 52.04 -33.42 -33.20
C THR A 2 50.69 -33.59 -32.46
N ARG A 3 49.84 -34.49 -32.95
CA ARG A 3 48.58 -34.89 -32.27
C ARG A 3 48.92 -35.71 -31.02
N VAL A 4 48.55 -35.21 -29.84
CA VAL A 4 48.58 -35.96 -28.59
C VAL A 4 47.34 -36.88 -28.56
N PRO A 5 47.47 -38.18 -28.36
CA PRO A 5 46.32 -39.06 -28.23
C PRO A 5 45.61 -38.85 -26.92
N ALA A 6 44.25 -38.74 -26.98
CA ALA A 6 43.38 -38.61 -25.83
C ALA A 6 43.45 -39.90 -24.94
N GLN A 7 43.74 -39.76 -23.67
CA GLN A 7 43.71 -40.85 -22.72
C GLN A 7 42.27 -41.12 -22.27
N PRO A 8 41.83 -42.36 -22.11
CA PRO A 8 40.50 -42.68 -21.56
C PRO A 8 40.41 -42.30 -20.09
N VAL A 9 39.35 -41.57 -19.75
CA VAL A 9 39.01 -41.18 -18.37
C VAL A 9 38.57 -42.46 -17.61
N PRO A 10 39.16 -42.77 -16.44
CA PRO A 10 38.71 -43.91 -15.65
C PRO A 10 37.29 -43.67 -15.11
N SER A 11 36.41 -44.63 -15.34
CA SER A 11 35.06 -44.67 -14.79
C SER A 11 35.12 -44.72 -13.24
N VAL A 12 34.49 -43.74 -12.62
CA VAL A 12 34.29 -43.72 -11.16
C VAL A 12 33.24 -44.78 -10.83
N PRO A 13 33.52 -45.70 -9.87
CA PRO A 13 32.54 -46.67 -9.46
C PRO A 13 31.40 -46.00 -8.72
N ASP A 14 30.17 -46.39 -9.10
CA ASP A 14 28.94 -45.99 -8.42
C ASP A 14 29.00 -46.33 -6.95
N GLY A 15 29.02 -45.30 -6.11
CA GLY A 15 28.93 -45.46 -4.64
C GLY A 15 27.57 -46.00 -4.23
N PRO A 16 27.47 -46.81 -3.17
CA PRO A 16 26.20 -47.35 -2.73
C PRO A 16 25.24 -46.25 -2.27
N GLY A 17 24.02 -46.34 -2.80
CA GLY A 17 22.81 -45.62 -2.54
C GLY A 17 22.81 -44.61 -1.38
N SER A 18 22.70 -43.32 -1.72
CA SER A 18 22.26 -42.32 -0.77
C SER A 18 20.80 -42.62 -0.42
N GLY A 19 20.63 -43.24 0.76
CA GLY A 19 19.32 -43.45 1.34
C GLY A 19 18.55 -42.11 1.40
N SER A 20 17.38 -42.12 0.81
CA SER A 20 16.37 -41.10 1.00
C SER A 20 16.08 -41.00 2.51
N GLY A 21 16.77 -40.08 3.18
CA GLY A 21 16.39 -39.68 4.52
C GLY A 21 14.96 -39.12 4.48
N PRO A 22 14.14 -39.36 5.52
CA PRO A 22 12.80 -38.86 5.58
C PRO A 22 12.87 -37.33 5.48
N GLU A 23 12.24 -36.76 4.46
CA GLU A 23 11.97 -35.32 4.33
C GLU A 23 11.41 -34.83 5.67
N PRO A 24 11.96 -33.74 6.28
CA PRO A 24 11.40 -33.19 7.51
C PRO A 24 9.97 -32.73 7.22
N GLY A 25 9.03 -33.48 7.79
CA GLY A 25 7.60 -33.42 7.64
C GLY A 25 7.01 -32.08 7.25
N ALA A 26 6.37 -32.06 6.11
CA ALA A 26 5.30 -31.11 5.80
C ALA A 26 4.14 -31.36 6.77
N GLY A 27 4.26 -30.89 8.00
CA GLY A 27 3.17 -30.87 8.97
C GLY A 27 2.03 -30.00 8.45
N PRO A 28 0.80 -30.20 8.93
CA PRO A 28 -0.39 -29.55 8.40
C PRO A 28 -0.33 -28.01 8.56
N ARG A 29 0.13 -27.33 7.50
CA ARG A 29 0.24 -25.87 7.42
C ARG A 29 -1.10 -25.17 7.15
N GLY A 30 -2.24 -25.89 7.26
CA GLY A 30 -3.51 -25.45 6.66
C GLY A 30 -4.37 -24.48 7.47
N GLY A 31 -4.33 -24.49 8.79
CA GLY A 31 -5.31 -23.72 9.60
C GLY A 31 -4.73 -22.48 10.27
N ARG A 32 -3.64 -22.61 10.96
CA ARG A 32 -2.98 -21.48 11.65
C ARG A 32 -2.37 -20.44 10.69
N SER A 33 -1.96 -20.85 9.50
CA SER A 33 -1.35 -19.96 8.52
C SER A 33 -2.36 -19.00 7.88
N ARG A 34 -3.61 -19.42 7.68
CA ARG A 34 -4.66 -18.54 7.07
C ARG A 34 -5.12 -17.45 8.02
N LEU A 35 -5.32 -17.77 9.30
CA LEU A 35 -5.67 -16.77 10.32
C LEU A 35 -4.52 -15.79 10.56
N ALA A 36 -3.29 -16.28 10.61
CA ALA A 36 -2.12 -15.41 10.71
C ALA A 36 -1.95 -14.51 9.47
N ALA A 37 -2.25 -15.02 8.28
CA ALA A 37 -2.20 -14.24 7.05
C ALA A 37 -3.26 -13.12 7.02
N LEU A 38 -4.47 -13.37 7.53
CA LEU A 38 -5.52 -12.35 7.61
C LEU A 38 -5.27 -11.28 8.69
N ALA A 39 -4.34 -11.50 9.61
CA ALA A 39 -4.00 -10.51 10.64
C ALA A 39 -3.55 -9.16 10.04
N GLY A 40 -2.85 -9.18 8.89
CA GLY A 40 -2.44 -7.97 8.17
C GLY A 40 -3.65 -7.14 7.68
N PRO A 41 -4.50 -7.69 6.80
CA PRO A 41 -5.69 -6.98 6.32
C PRO A 41 -6.65 -6.53 7.43
N LEU A 42 -6.89 -7.39 8.43
CA LEU A 42 -7.75 -7.05 9.57
C LEU A 42 -7.15 -5.98 10.47
N GLY A 43 -5.85 -6.06 10.74
CA GLY A 43 -5.13 -5.03 11.50
C GLY A 43 -5.17 -3.67 10.80
N THR A 44 -4.99 -3.65 9.48
CA THR A 44 -5.09 -2.43 8.67
C THR A 44 -6.51 -1.86 8.73
N LEU A 45 -7.54 -2.71 8.59
CA LEU A 45 -8.94 -2.27 8.69
C LEU A 45 -9.25 -1.68 10.07
N ALA A 46 -8.81 -2.35 11.13
CA ALA A 46 -9.00 -1.88 12.50
C ALA A 46 -8.30 -0.53 12.74
N ALA A 47 -7.07 -0.37 12.24
CA ALA A 47 -6.33 0.89 12.35
C ALA A 47 -7.01 2.03 11.58
N VAL A 48 -7.48 1.77 10.36
CA VAL A 48 -8.23 2.76 9.56
C VAL A 48 -9.55 3.11 10.25
N ALA A 49 -10.31 2.12 10.72
CA ALA A 49 -11.56 2.36 11.43
C ALA A 49 -11.34 3.20 12.70
N ALA A 50 -10.32 2.89 13.50
CA ALA A 50 -9.96 3.67 14.68
C ALA A 50 -9.59 5.11 14.32
N GLY A 51 -8.78 5.32 13.27
CA GLY A 51 -8.41 6.64 12.77
C GLY A 51 -9.61 7.46 12.29
N VAL A 52 -10.49 6.84 11.51
CA VAL A 52 -11.74 7.48 11.04
C VAL A 52 -12.63 7.86 12.21
N THR A 53 -12.80 6.96 13.19
CA THR A 53 -13.59 7.22 14.42
C THR A 53 -13.02 8.39 15.21
N LEU A 54 -11.68 8.44 15.38
CA LEU A 54 -11.04 9.55 16.07
C LEU A 54 -11.28 10.88 15.35
N VAL A 55 -11.17 10.90 14.02
CA VAL A 55 -11.38 12.10 13.21
C VAL A 55 -12.86 12.51 13.20
N SER A 56 -13.81 11.55 13.26
CA SER A 56 -15.24 11.85 13.34
C SER A 56 -15.66 12.41 14.70
N LEU A 57 -15.02 11.97 15.79
CA LEU A 57 -15.33 12.41 17.15
C LEU A 57 -14.64 13.74 17.53
N ARG A 58 -13.53 14.07 16.88
CA ARG A 58 -12.79 15.31 17.11
C ARG A 58 -12.77 16.12 15.83
N ASP A 59 -13.57 17.17 15.78
CA ASP A 59 -13.69 18.00 14.57
C ASP A 59 -12.36 18.66 14.20
N PRO A 60 -11.78 18.33 13.03
CA PRO A 60 -10.55 18.94 12.55
C PRO A 60 -10.76 20.36 11.96
N HIS A 61 -11.99 20.86 11.92
CA HIS A 61 -12.27 22.24 11.52
C HIS A 61 -12.08 23.20 12.70
N GLU A 62 -12.14 22.70 13.95
CA GLU A 62 -11.88 23.53 15.13
C GLU A 62 -10.36 23.77 15.33
N PRO A 63 -9.94 25.02 15.51
CA PRO A 63 -8.54 25.33 15.77
C PRO A 63 -8.09 24.73 17.11
N GLY A 64 -6.91 24.09 17.10
CA GLY A 64 -6.32 23.50 18.30
C GLY A 64 -6.57 22.00 18.50
N HIS A 65 -7.52 21.38 17.83
CA HIS A 65 -7.75 19.93 17.92
C HIS A 65 -6.64 19.12 17.23
N TYR A 66 -6.07 19.65 16.15
CA TYR A 66 -5.00 18.99 15.41
C TYR A 66 -3.86 19.98 15.13
N PRO A 67 -2.60 19.52 15.17
CA PRO A 67 -1.46 20.36 14.83
C PRO A 67 -1.54 20.79 13.35
N THR A 68 -1.12 22.01 13.07
CA THR A 68 -0.94 22.48 11.70
C THR A 68 0.02 21.56 10.94
N CYS A 69 -0.26 21.31 9.67
CA CYS A 69 0.64 20.51 8.83
C CYS A 69 2.08 21.06 8.91
N PRO A 70 3.07 20.27 9.35
CA PRO A 70 4.44 20.76 9.51
C PRO A 70 5.05 21.26 8.19
N PHE A 71 4.66 20.68 7.08
CA PHE A 71 5.09 21.12 5.75
C PHE A 71 4.56 22.53 5.44
N LEU A 72 3.27 22.78 5.74
CA LEU A 72 2.67 24.12 5.57
C LEU A 72 3.32 25.13 6.52
N ALA A 73 3.56 24.74 7.76
CA ALA A 73 4.19 25.63 8.76
C ALA A 73 5.63 26.02 8.39
N LEU A 74 6.40 25.12 7.77
CA LEU A 74 7.80 25.35 7.40
C LEU A 74 7.98 26.04 6.05
N THR A 75 7.11 25.73 5.07
CA THR A 75 7.31 26.17 3.68
C THR A 75 6.28 27.19 3.20
N GLY A 76 5.17 27.35 3.93
CA GLY A 76 4.02 28.13 3.48
C GLY A 76 3.22 27.48 2.33
N LEU A 77 3.58 26.26 1.90
CA LEU A 77 2.95 25.57 0.79
C LEU A 77 2.02 24.44 1.31
N TYR A 78 0.88 24.27 0.64
CA TYR A 78 -0.02 23.15 0.91
C TYR A 78 0.59 21.84 0.44
N CYS A 79 0.67 20.83 1.31
CA CYS A 79 1.05 19.48 0.90
C CYS A 79 -0.10 18.77 0.17
N PRO A 80 0.13 17.70 -0.59
CA PRO A 80 -0.95 16.95 -1.27
C PRO A 80 -1.99 16.36 -0.30
N GLY A 81 -1.60 16.11 0.96
CA GLY A 81 -2.47 15.57 2.01
C GLY A 81 -3.19 16.63 2.85
N CYS A 82 -2.90 17.93 2.66
CA CYS A 82 -3.60 18.99 3.39
C CYS A 82 -5.12 18.92 3.14
N GLY A 83 -5.91 19.05 4.21
CA GLY A 83 -7.37 18.86 4.16
C GLY A 83 -7.85 17.41 4.22
N ALA A 84 -6.96 16.41 4.26
CA ALA A 84 -7.35 14.99 4.31
C ALA A 84 -8.21 14.66 5.55
N MET A 85 -7.84 15.17 6.72
CA MET A 85 -8.59 14.91 7.97
C MET A 85 -9.95 15.58 7.93
N ARG A 86 -10.04 16.82 7.46
CA ARG A 86 -11.32 17.54 7.26
C ARG A 86 -12.19 16.83 6.23
N MET A 87 -11.61 16.36 5.12
CA MET A 87 -12.31 15.56 4.12
C MET A 87 -12.91 14.28 4.71
N VAL A 88 -12.14 13.53 5.51
CA VAL A 88 -12.62 12.31 6.17
C VAL A 88 -13.73 12.64 7.17
N ASN A 89 -13.58 13.71 7.96
CA ASN A 89 -14.62 14.17 8.90
C ASN A 89 -15.91 14.53 8.16
N SER A 90 -15.84 15.37 7.11
CA SER A 90 -17.01 15.73 6.29
C SER A 90 -17.69 14.51 5.69
N LEU A 91 -16.89 13.53 5.24
CA LEU A 91 -17.40 12.29 4.66
C LEU A 91 -18.14 11.43 5.71
N THR A 92 -17.66 11.36 6.94
CA THR A 92 -18.33 10.63 8.04
C THR A 92 -19.64 11.28 8.47
N HIS A 93 -19.78 12.58 8.23
CA HIS A 93 -21.03 13.33 8.50
C HIS A 93 -21.96 13.43 7.27
N GLY A 94 -21.60 12.74 6.16
CA GLY A 94 -22.42 12.67 4.94
C GLY A 94 -22.29 13.87 4.02
N ASP A 95 -21.42 14.83 4.32
CA ASP A 95 -21.17 15.98 3.44
C ASP A 95 -20.11 15.65 2.36
N VAL A 96 -20.61 14.98 1.33
CA VAL A 96 -19.78 14.54 0.18
C VAL A 96 -19.25 15.73 -0.61
N GLY A 97 -20.03 16.82 -0.70
CA GLY A 97 -19.64 18.04 -1.42
C GLY A 97 -18.46 18.74 -0.76
N ALA A 98 -18.55 18.99 0.54
CA ALA A 98 -17.45 19.56 1.32
C ALA A 98 -16.22 18.63 1.30
N ALA A 99 -16.41 17.31 1.45
CA ALA A 99 -15.33 16.35 1.39
C ALA A 99 -14.54 16.43 0.07
N PHE A 100 -15.24 16.49 -1.07
CA PHE A 100 -14.60 16.65 -2.36
C PHE A 100 -13.85 17.98 -2.47
N GLY A 101 -14.45 19.09 -2.00
CA GLY A 101 -13.82 20.41 -2.03
C GLY A 101 -12.51 20.50 -1.21
N LEU A 102 -12.43 19.77 -0.07
CA LEU A 102 -11.28 19.81 0.83
C LEU A 102 -10.04 19.08 0.27
N ASN A 103 -10.23 17.93 -0.39
CA ASN A 103 -9.14 17.20 -1.05
C ASN A 103 -9.66 16.30 -2.17
N PRO A 104 -9.90 16.84 -3.39
CA PRO A 104 -10.46 16.07 -4.50
C PRO A 104 -9.58 14.90 -4.92
N LEU A 105 -8.24 15.03 -4.86
CA LEU A 105 -7.35 13.95 -5.23
C LEU A 105 -7.51 12.75 -4.30
N LEU A 106 -7.45 12.97 -2.98
CA LEU A 106 -7.60 11.89 -2.01
C LEU A 106 -9.01 11.30 -2.06
N PHE A 107 -10.03 12.14 -2.25
CA PHE A 107 -11.41 11.68 -2.44
C PHE A 107 -11.53 10.69 -3.60
N LEU A 108 -10.95 11.02 -4.76
CA LEU A 108 -10.94 10.13 -5.94
C LEU A 108 -10.06 8.89 -5.74
N LEU A 109 -9.08 8.95 -4.86
CA LEU A 109 -8.24 7.78 -4.53
C LEU A 109 -8.93 6.80 -3.57
N LEU A 110 -9.93 7.22 -2.78
CA LEU A 110 -10.61 6.33 -1.82
C LEU A 110 -11.14 5.04 -2.46
N PRO A 111 -11.87 5.06 -3.59
CA PRO A 111 -12.33 3.82 -4.22
C PRO A 111 -11.18 2.94 -4.71
N VAL A 112 -10.08 3.54 -5.18
CA VAL A 112 -8.89 2.80 -5.61
C VAL A 112 -8.22 2.12 -4.41
N LEU A 113 -8.06 2.83 -3.30
CA LEU A 113 -7.50 2.29 -2.05
C LEU A 113 -8.39 1.17 -1.49
N GLY A 114 -9.71 1.36 -1.52
CA GLY A 114 -10.68 0.33 -1.14
C GLY A 114 -10.55 -0.94 -2.00
N TYR A 115 -10.47 -0.78 -3.32
CA TYR A 115 -10.24 -1.89 -4.24
C TYR A 115 -8.93 -2.62 -3.97
N LEU A 116 -7.85 -1.87 -3.74
CA LEU A 116 -6.54 -2.45 -3.42
C LEU A 116 -6.59 -3.25 -2.12
N TRP A 117 -7.20 -2.69 -1.09
CA TRP A 117 -7.35 -3.36 0.19
C TRP A 117 -8.19 -4.64 0.07
N VAL A 118 -9.34 -4.59 -0.61
CA VAL A 118 -10.18 -5.76 -0.84
C VAL A 118 -9.43 -6.83 -1.64
N SER A 119 -8.74 -6.43 -2.71
CA SER A 119 -7.97 -7.36 -3.53
C SER A 119 -6.84 -8.03 -2.74
N TRP A 120 -6.17 -7.26 -1.87
CA TRP A 120 -5.17 -7.79 -0.94
C TRP A 120 -5.78 -8.79 0.05
N ALA A 121 -6.87 -8.43 0.71
CA ALA A 121 -7.54 -9.30 1.67
C ALA A 121 -8.01 -10.62 1.04
N VAL A 122 -8.63 -10.55 -0.15
CA VAL A 122 -9.10 -11.74 -0.88
C VAL A 122 -7.94 -12.64 -1.31
N ARG A 123 -6.88 -12.08 -1.89
CA ARG A 123 -5.70 -12.87 -2.29
C ARG A 123 -5.01 -13.51 -1.10
N THR A 124 -4.85 -12.76 -0.01
CA THR A 124 -4.30 -13.27 1.24
C THR A 124 -5.14 -14.44 1.80
N ALA A 125 -6.47 -14.32 1.78
CA ALA A 125 -7.39 -15.39 2.19
C ALA A 125 -7.26 -16.65 1.31
N ARG A 126 -6.97 -16.46 0.02
CA ARG A 126 -6.74 -17.56 -0.93
C ARG A 126 -5.33 -18.14 -0.90
N GLY A 127 -4.41 -17.51 -0.18
CA GLY A 127 -2.99 -17.90 -0.16
C GLY A 127 -2.25 -17.56 -1.46
N GLU A 128 -2.78 -16.62 -2.25
CA GLU A 128 -2.18 -16.20 -3.51
C GLU A 128 -1.11 -15.11 -3.26
N PRO A 129 -0.01 -15.10 -4.04
CA PRO A 129 0.99 -14.03 -3.91
C PRO A 129 0.41 -12.67 -4.31
N MET A 130 0.89 -11.61 -3.63
CA MET A 130 0.53 -10.23 -3.96
C MET A 130 1.13 -9.82 -5.31
N GLY A 131 0.41 -10.09 -6.38
CA GLY A 131 0.71 -9.57 -7.71
C GLY A 131 -0.36 -8.54 -8.11
N SER A 132 -0.08 -7.26 -7.96
CA SER A 132 -0.97 -6.21 -8.44
C SER A 132 -0.32 -5.45 -9.59
N VAL A 133 -1.10 -5.19 -10.63
CA VAL A 133 -0.71 -4.34 -11.77
C VAL A 133 -0.32 -2.93 -11.28
N LEU A 134 -0.89 -2.49 -10.14
CA LEU A 134 -0.63 -1.19 -9.54
C LEU A 134 0.80 -1.03 -8.99
N PHE A 135 1.49 -2.14 -8.70
CA PHE A 135 2.91 -2.10 -8.31
C PHE A 135 3.88 -2.11 -9.50
N ARG A 136 3.37 -2.07 -10.73
CA ARG A 136 4.24 -1.93 -11.90
C ARG A 136 4.93 -0.55 -11.87
N PRO A 137 6.23 -0.46 -12.16
CA PRO A 137 6.98 0.79 -12.10
C PRO A 137 6.35 1.94 -12.89
N ARG A 138 5.74 1.63 -14.02
CA ARG A 138 5.03 2.63 -14.85
C ARG A 138 3.81 3.22 -14.13
N VAL A 139 3.01 2.37 -13.46
CA VAL A 139 1.81 2.81 -12.73
C VAL A 139 2.21 3.67 -11.54
N VAL A 140 3.22 3.24 -10.80
CA VAL A 140 3.79 4.02 -9.69
C VAL A 140 4.33 5.36 -10.19
N GLY A 141 5.05 5.37 -11.31
CA GLY A 141 5.56 6.60 -11.94
C GLY A 141 4.44 7.57 -12.33
N VAL A 142 3.37 7.08 -12.97
CA VAL A 142 2.20 7.89 -13.31
C VAL A 142 1.53 8.44 -12.06
N PHE A 143 1.34 7.61 -11.03
CA PHE A 143 0.77 8.06 -9.76
C PHE A 143 1.59 9.18 -9.11
N LEU A 144 2.91 9.03 -9.05
CA LEU A 144 3.81 10.06 -8.51
C LEU A 144 3.77 11.34 -9.35
N ALA A 145 3.70 11.22 -10.68
CA ALA A 145 3.57 12.37 -11.57
C ALA A 145 2.24 13.13 -11.35
N VAL A 146 1.12 12.40 -11.18
CA VAL A 146 -0.19 12.99 -10.86
C VAL A 146 -0.18 13.67 -9.50
N MET A 147 0.42 13.03 -8.48
CA MET A 147 0.61 13.62 -7.15
C MET A 147 1.41 14.92 -7.20
N MET A 148 2.51 14.91 -7.96
CA MET A 148 3.37 16.08 -8.11
C MET A 148 2.66 17.20 -8.88
N ALA A 149 1.98 16.86 -9.97
CA ALA A 149 1.17 17.82 -10.73
C ALA A 149 0.07 18.45 -9.87
N TYR A 150 -0.65 17.63 -9.11
CA TYR A 150 -1.68 18.11 -8.16
C TYR A 150 -1.07 19.04 -7.11
N TRP A 151 0.07 18.67 -6.53
CA TRP A 151 0.78 19.51 -5.56
C TRP A 151 1.15 20.87 -6.14
N VAL A 152 1.72 20.90 -7.34
CA VAL A 152 2.08 22.16 -8.02
C VAL A 152 0.83 23.00 -8.28
N VAL A 153 -0.20 22.42 -8.93
CA VAL A 153 -1.44 23.13 -9.28
C VAL A 153 -2.10 23.73 -8.05
N ARG A 154 -2.16 22.97 -6.95
CA ARG A 154 -2.78 23.42 -5.68
C ARG A 154 -2.11 24.63 -5.06
N ASN A 155 -0.82 24.85 -5.33
CA ASN A 155 -0.04 25.97 -4.80
C ASN A 155 0.04 27.16 -5.77
N LEU A 156 -0.64 27.10 -6.91
CA LEU A 156 -0.69 28.23 -7.84
C LEU A 156 -1.73 29.28 -7.41
N PRO A 157 -1.47 30.57 -7.64
CA PRO A 157 -2.31 31.67 -7.13
C PRO A 157 -3.75 31.68 -7.68
N PHE A 158 -4.01 31.01 -8.79
CA PHE A 158 -5.35 30.88 -9.36
C PHE A 158 -6.12 29.64 -8.88
N ALA A 159 -5.49 28.75 -8.14
CA ALA A 159 -6.08 27.48 -7.68
C ALA A 159 -6.63 27.56 -6.25
N HIS A 160 -7.08 28.74 -5.78
CA HIS A 160 -7.61 28.93 -4.42
C HIS A 160 -8.78 27.98 -4.08
N ALA A 161 -9.53 27.52 -5.08
CA ALA A 161 -10.60 26.54 -4.89
C ALA A 161 -10.10 25.16 -4.46
N LEU A 162 -8.80 24.87 -4.59
CA LEU A 162 -8.16 23.64 -4.14
C LEU A 162 -7.44 23.79 -2.78
N ALA A 163 -7.42 25.00 -2.21
CA ALA A 163 -6.89 25.25 -0.87
C ALA A 163 -7.92 24.76 0.17
N PRO A 164 -7.52 23.96 1.19
CA PRO A 164 -8.42 23.40 2.20
C PRO A 164 -8.82 24.44 3.25
#